data_63986b21cca1124fd07e7b9a5ca9adfa
#
_entry.id   63986b21cca1124fd07e7b9a5ca9adfa
#
_cell.length_a   1.000
_cell.length_b   1.000
_cell.length_c   1.000
_cell.angle_alpha   90.00
_cell.angle_beta   90.00
_cell.angle_gamma   90.00
#
_symmetry.space_group_name_H-M   'P 1'
#
loop_
_entity.id
_entity.type
_entity.pdbx_description
1 polymer ?
#
loop_
_entity_poly.entity_id
_entity_poly.type
_entity_poly.pdbx_seq_one_letter_code
_entity_poly.pdbx_strand_id
1 'polypeptide(L)'
;MKTFVIVGCGHLGNIVANAYRNGLLKTYKLIGAYSRNSDDTMELLKGIDAAVCGDIPSLLALKPDFIVETASIKLLKEFAVEALSKGSCVIPLSIGAFADEEFKESCKEAARKGSSKVYIPSGAVGGFDVLSTISLMAEVKKQDIKAGIHTSKGPNSLKNTPLYDEELQSSKKDVFTGSTKDAISLLPTKVNVAIATALSTIGPDNTSAKITSIPSFPGDDHKLTVETDGLKAVVDIWSEKSDIAAWSVVALLRNLSSEIEFF
;
A
#
# COMPACT_ATOMS: atom_id res chain seq x y z
N MET A 1 7.79 -11.89 -21.96
CA MET A 1 7.13 -10.66 -21.46
C MET A 1 6.29 -11.07 -20.25
N LYS A 2 6.48 -10.45 -19.11
CA LYS A 2 5.69 -10.74 -17.90
C LYS A 2 4.27 -10.18 -18.05
N THR A 3 3.31 -10.82 -17.38
CA THR A 3 1.90 -10.45 -17.45
C THR A 3 1.42 -9.86 -16.14
N PHE A 4 0.47 -8.94 -16.19
CA PHE A 4 -0.20 -8.46 -14.99
C PHE A 4 -1.70 -8.25 -15.20
N VAL A 5 -2.42 -8.22 -14.11
CA VAL A 5 -3.85 -7.88 -14.05
C VAL A 5 -4.08 -6.79 -13.00
N ILE A 6 -5.19 -6.08 -13.10
CA ILE A 6 -5.59 -5.03 -12.15
C ILE A 6 -6.87 -5.48 -11.43
N VAL A 7 -6.85 -5.47 -10.11
CA VAL A 7 -8.01 -5.65 -9.23
C VAL A 7 -8.36 -4.32 -8.59
N GLY A 8 -9.52 -3.76 -8.93
CA GLY A 8 -9.94 -2.42 -8.55
C GLY A 8 -9.76 -1.41 -9.68
N CYS A 9 -10.86 -1.12 -10.39
CA CYS A 9 -10.85 -0.26 -11.58
C CYS A 9 -11.27 1.20 -11.27
N GLY A 10 -11.08 1.63 -10.01
CA GLY A 10 -11.29 3.00 -9.57
C GLY A 10 -10.15 3.96 -9.99
N HIS A 11 -10.06 5.09 -9.31
CA HIS A 11 -9.08 6.15 -9.62
C HIS A 11 -7.63 5.63 -9.70
N LEU A 12 -7.16 4.88 -8.69
CA LEU A 12 -5.77 4.40 -8.65
C LEU A 12 -5.49 3.33 -9.71
N GLY A 13 -6.43 2.40 -9.94
CA GLY A 13 -6.30 1.40 -11.01
C GLY A 13 -6.21 2.04 -12.38
N ASN A 14 -7.00 3.10 -12.62
CA ASN A 14 -6.95 3.87 -13.88
C ASN A 14 -5.60 4.56 -14.11
N ILE A 15 -4.93 5.04 -13.07
CA ILE A 15 -3.57 5.61 -13.19
C ILE A 15 -2.60 4.54 -13.69
N VAL A 16 -2.63 3.32 -13.11
CA VAL A 16 -1.77 2.21 -13.55
C VAL A 16 -2.08 1.80 -15.00
N ALA A 17 -3.36 1.66 -15.36
CA ALA A 17 -3.77 1.33 -16.72
C ALA A 17 -3.35 2.42 -17.73
N ASN A 18 -3.45 3.69 -17.35
CA ASN A 18 -3.00 4.82 -18.18
C ASN A 18 -1.48 4.84 -18.34
N ALA A 19 -0.72 4.52 -17.30
CA ALA A 19 0.73 4.36 -17.39
C ALA A 19 1.11 3.25 -18.39
N TYR A 20 0.36 2.13 -18.39
CA TYR A 20 0.53 1.07 -19.39
C TYR A 20 0.20 1.55 -20.80
N ARG A 21 -0.95 2.23 -21.04
CA ARG A 21 -1.33 2.79 -22.36
C ARG A 21 -0.26 3.75 -22.91
N ASN A 22 0.35 4.55 -22.03
CA ASN A 22 1.40 5.48 -22.38
C ASN A 22 2.78 4.84 -22.54
N GLY A 23 2.87 3.50 -22.52
CA GLY A 23 4.09 2.76 -22.80
C GLY A 23 5.14 2.81 -21.70
N LEU A 24 4.77 3.15 -20.45
CA LEU A 24 5.70 3.15 -19.32
C LEU A 24 6.00 1.74 -18.78
N LEU A 25 5.17 0.75 -19.13
CA LEU A 25 5.27 -0.65 -18.70
C LEU A 25 5.48 -1.59 -19.90
N LYS A 26 6.40 -1.24 -20.82
CA LYS A 26 6.63 -1.96 -22.11
C LYS A 26 7.09 -3.41 -21.94
N THR A 27 7.68 -3.74 -20.81
CA THR A 27 8.16 -5.10 -20.47
C THR A 27 7.05 -6.01 -19.96
N TYR A 28 5.86 -5.45 -19.75
CA TYR A 28 4.67 -6.15 -19.25
C TYR A 28 3.55 -6.16 -20.28
N LYS A 29 2.65 -7.15 -20.15
CA LYS A 29 1.36 -7.19 -20.84
C LYS A 29 0.24 -7.15 -19.79
N LEU A 30 -0.65 -6.15 -19.86
CA LEU A 30 -1.92 -6.15 -19.13
C LEU A 30 -2.86 -7.14 -19.80
N ILE A 31 -3.26 -8.21 -19.11
CA ILE A 31 -4.04 -9.33 -19.67
C ILE A 31 -5.47 -9.41 -19.13
N GLY A 32 -5.81 -8.66 -18.10
CA GLY A 32 -7.16 -8.62 -17.56
C GLY A 32 -7.32 -7.63 -16.42
N ALA A 33 -8.57 -7.34 -16.09
CA ALA A 33 -8.91 -6.55 -14.92
C ALA A 33 -10.25 -7.02 -14.33
N TYR A 34 -10.43 -6.71 -13.05
CA TYR A 34 -11.65 -7.00 -12.30
C TYR A 34 -12.03 -5.84 -11.37
N SER A 35 -13.30 -5.53 -11.35
CA SER A 35 -13.91 -4.71 -10.30
C SER A 35 -15.35 -5.18 -10.08
N ARG A 36 -15.94 -4.84 -8.94
CA ARG A 36 -17.33 -5.20 -8.63
C ARG A 36 -18.34 -4.63 -9.62
N ASN A 37 -18.01 -3.49 -10.21
CA ASN A 37 -18.76 -2.88 -11.30
C ASN A 37 -18.06 -3.20 -12.63
N SER A 38 -18.72 -3.96 -13.50
CA SER A 38 -18.17 -4.34 -14.81
C SER A 38 -17.93 -3.13 -15.73
N ASP A 39 -18.74 -2.07 -15.61
CA ASP A 39 -18.61 -0.88 -16.44
C ASP A 39 -17.29 -0.15 -16.16
N ASP A 40 -16.88 -0.08 -14.87
CA ASP A 40 -15.57 0.46 -14.48
C ASP A 40 -14.43 -0.36 -15.09
N THR A 41 -14.60 -1.69 -15.17
CA THR A 41 -13.58 -2.58 -15.74
C THR A 41 -13.51 -2.40 -17.26
N MET A 42 -14.65 -2.30 -17.95
CA MET A 42 -14.69 -2.03 -19.39
C MET A 42 -14.08 -0.67 -19.73
N GLU A 43 -14.39 0.37 -18.98
CA GLU A 43 -13.81 1.70 -19.21
C GLU A 43 -12.30 1.71 -18.93
N LEU A 44 -11.83 1.06 -17.84
CA LEU A 44 -10.41 0.91 -17.56
C LEU A 44 -9.68 0.20 -18.71
N LEU A 45 -10.25 -0.82 -19.32
CA LEU A 45 -9.61 -1.62 -20.37
C LEU A 45 -9.82 -1.06 -21.79
N LYS A 46 -10.54 0.05 -21.95
CA LYS A 46 -10.81 0.65 -23.27
C LYS A 46 -9.52 0.89 -24.05
N GLY A 47 -9.44 0.30 -25.24
CA GLY A 47 -8.25 0.36 -26.10
C GLY A 47 -7.09 -0.53 -25.65
N ILE A 48 -7.30 -1.43 -24.71
CA ILE A 48 -6.35 -2.44 -24.27
C ILE A 48 -6.91 -3.83 -24.60
N ASP A 49 -6.12 -4.67 -25.28
CA ASP A 49 -6.45 -6.06 -25.55
C ASP A 49 -6.26 -6.91 -24.28
N ALA A 50 -7.25 -6.91 -23.40
CA ALA A 50 -7.24 -7.59 -22.12
C ALA A 50 -8.65 -8.04 -21.71
N ALA A 51 -8.75 -9.07 -20.89
CA ALA A 51 -10.00 -9.66 -20.47
C ALA A 51 -10.74 -8.81 -19.42
N VAL A 52 -12.03 -8.58 -19.63
CA VAL A 52 -12.95 -8.12 -18.58
C VAL A 52 -13.35 -9.34 -17.75
N CYS A 53 -12.83 -9.46 -16.52
CA CYS A 53 -13.13 -10.59 -15.64
C CYS A 53 -14.41 -10.32 -14.85
N GLY A 54 -15.32 -11.28 -14.80
CA GLY A 54 -16.59 -11.17 -14.07
C GLY A 54 -16.44 -11.45 -12.56
N ASP A 55 -15.39 -12.17 -12.17
CA ASP A 55 -15.09 -12.58 -10.81
C ASP A 55 -13.60 -12.84 -10.60
N ILE A 56 -13.21 -13.03 -9.34
CA ILE A 56 -11.82 -13.38 -8.98
C ILE A 56 -11.37 -14.73 -9.56
N PRO A 57 -12.16 -15.82 -9.54
CA PRO A 57 -11.76 -17.07 -10.18
C PRO A 57 -11.39 -16.94 -11.65
N SER A 58 -12.17 -16.20 -12.44
CA SER A 58 -11.87 -15.96 -13.85
C SER A 58 -10.60 -15.14 -14.06
N LEU A 59 -10.33 -14.17 -13.18
CA LEU A 59 -9.09 -13.40 -13.21
C LEU A 59 -7.87 -14.28 -12.85
N LEU A 60 -7.96 -15.13 -11.85
CA LEU A 60 -6.88 -16.06 -11.46
C LEU A 60 -6.64 -17.16 -12.51
N ALA A 61 -7.68 -17.53 -13.27
CA ALA A 61 -7.56 -18.49 -14.39
C ALA A 61 -6.66 -17.98 -15.53
N LEU A 62 -6.45 -16.66 -15.63
CA LEU A 62 -5.49 -16.05 -16.57
C LEU A 62 -4.03 -16.33 -16.19
N LYS A 63 -3.76 -16.80 -14.98
CA LYS A 63 -2.42 -17.08 -14.44
C LYS A 63 -1.43 -15.91 -14.62
N PRO A 64 -1.76 -14.69 -14.16
CA PRO A 64 -0.87 -13.56 -14.30
C PRO A 64 0.39 -13.73 -13.47
N ASP A 65 1.51 -13.18 -13.94
CA ASP A 65 2.74 -13.10 -13.13
C ASP A 65 2.55 -12.14 -11.94
N PHE A 66 1.78 -11.05 -12.14
CA PHE A 66 1.53 -10.03 -11.12
C PHE A 66 0.05 -9.67 -11.04
N ILE A 67 -0.43 -9.48 -9.82
CA ILE A 67 -1.76 -8.93 -9.53
C ILE A 67 -1.57 -7.60 -8.81
N VAL A 68 -1.91 -6.51 -9.47
CA VAL A 68 -1.95 -5.17 -8.89
C VAL A 68 -3.30 -4.97 -8.22
N GLU A 69 -3.32 -4.78 -6.90
CA GLU A 69 -4.54 -4.55 -6.13
C GLU A 69 -4.64 -3.08 -5.71
N THR A 70 -5.73 -2.42 -6.12
CA THR A 70 -6.06 -1.01 -5.86
C THR A 70 -7.50 -0.83 -5.36
N ALA A 71 -8.06 -1.85 -4.72
CA ALA A 71 -9.48 -1.91 -4.37
C ALA A 71 -9.76 -1.75 -2.87
N SER A 72 -9.54 -2.81 -2.07
CA SER A 72 -9.83 -2.79 -0.63
C SER A 72 -9.18 -3.94 0.11
N ILE A 73 -8.95 -3.75 1.42
CA ILE A 73 -8.49 -4.80 2.34
C ILE A 73 -9.34 -6.07 2.24
N LYS A 74 -10.68 -5.91 2.21
CA LYS A 74 -11.60 -7.04 2.12
C LYS A 74 -11.33 -7.85 0.86
N LEU A 75 -11.27 -7.20 -0.31
CA LEU A 75 -11.07 -7.90 -1.57
C LEU A 75 -9.67 -8.51 -1.67
N LEU A 76 -8.63 -7.83 -1.18
CA LEU A 76 -7.28 -8.40 -1.11
C LEU A 76 -7.26 -9.73 -0.34
N LYS A 77 -7.93 -9.78 0.82
CA LYS A 77 -8.01 -11.00 1.64
C LYS A 77 -8.76 -12.15 0.95
N GLU A 78 -9.69 -11.86 0.04
CA GLU A 78 -10.45 -12.88 -0.69
C GLU A 78 -9.59 -13.66 -1.68
N PHE A 79 -8.50 -13.07 -2.24
CA PHE A 79 -7.76 -13.73 -3.32
C PHE A 79 -6.26 -13.91 -3.08
N ALA A 80 -5.63 -13.11 -2.21
CA ALA A 80 -4.17 -13.03 -2.16
C ALA A 80 -3.50 -14.38 -1.84
N VAL A 81 -4.04 -15.13 -0.87
CA VAL A 81 -3.51 -16.44 -0.48
C VAL A 81 -3.58 -17.44 -1.64
N GLU A 82 -4.70 -17.50 -2.34
CA GLU A 82 -4.87 -18.37 -3.50
C GLU A 82 -3.93 -17.96 -4.65
N ALA A 83 -3.88 -16.67 -4.97
CA ALA A 83 -3.01 -16.12 -6.01
C ALA A 83 -1.55 -16.46 -5.76
N LEU A 84 -1.06 -16.19 -4.54
CA LEU A 84 0.31 -16.48 -4.13
C LEU A 84 0.62 -17.98 -4.22
N SER A 85 -0.28 -18.84 -3.75
CA SER A 85 -0.09 -20.30 -3.81
C SER A 85 -0.05 -20.86 -5.24
N LYS A 86 -0.66 -20.16 -6.20
CA LYS A 86 -0.67 -20.48 -7.62
C LYS A 86 0.49 -19.86 -8.42
N GLY A 87 1.39 -19.12 -7.76
CA GLY A 87 2.59 -18.56 -8.36
C GLY A 87 2.46 -17.11 -8.85
N SER A 88 1.30 -16.46 -8.66
CA SER A 88 1.15 -15.04 -8.97
C SER A 88 1.70 -14.17 -7.84
N CYS A 89 2.55 -13.21 -8.16
CA CYS A 89 2.98 -12.20 -7.20
C CYS A 89 1.89 -11.14 -6.99
N VAL A 90 1.74 -10.64 -5.77
CA VAL A 90 0.72 -9.64 -5.43
C VAL A 90 1.38 -8.30 -5.08
N ILE A 91 0.87 -7.23 -5.68
CA ILE A 91 1.30 -5.83 -5.44
C ILE A 91 0.09 -5.08 -4.85
N PRO A 92 -0.07 -5.04 -3.53
CA PRO A 92 -1.24 -4.43 -2.89
C PRO A 92 -1.02 -2.96 -2.57
N LEU A 93 -2.05 -2.13 -2.77
CA LEU A 93 -2.16 -0.82 -2.12
C LEU A 93 -2.95 -0.89 -0.81
N SER A 94 -3.73 -1.96 -0.61
CA SER A 94 -4.48 -2.20 0.64
C SER A 94 -3.59 -2.85 1.72
N ILE A 95 -2.45 -2.23 2.01
CA ILE A 95 -1.40 -2.75 2.90
C ILE A 95 -1.92 -3.00 4.33
N GLY A 96 -2.96 -2.27 4.74
CA GLY A 96 -3.62 -2.47 6.03
C GLY A 96 -4.11 -3.90 6.30
N ALA A 97 -4.28 -4.73 5.26
CA ALA A 97 -4.61 -6.15 5.41
C ALA A 97 -3.55 -6.93 6.21
N PHE A 98 -2.28 -6.55 6.09
CA PHE A 98 -1.15 -7.21 6.75
C PHE A 98 -0.96 -6.81 8.23
N ALA A 99 -1.86 -6.01 8.78
CA ALA A 99 -2.01 -5.82 10.20
C ALA A 99 -2.63 -7.05 10.90
N ASP A 100 -3.37 -7.85 10.14
CA ASP A 100 -3.87 -9.15 10.57
C ASP A 100 -2.74 -10.18 10.45
N GLU A 101 -2.25 -10.63 11.60
CA GLU A 101 -1.10 -11.53 11.68
C GLU A 101 -1.39 -12.88 11.02
N GLU A 102 -2.61 -13.43 11.21
CA GLU A 102 -3.02 -14.72 10.60
C GLU A 102 -3.03 -14.61 9.07
N PHE A 103 -3.60 -13.53 8.53
CA PHE A 103 -3.57 -13.28 7.09
C PHE A 103 -2.14 -13.09 6.56
N LYS A 104 -1.31 -12.35 7.29
CA LYS A 104 0.10 -12.13 6.92
C LYS A 104 0.87 -13.44 6.85
N GLU A 105 0.77 -14.30 7.86
CA GLU A 105 1.44 -15.60 7.86
C GLU A 105 0.89 -16.54 6.78
N SER A 106 -0.42 -16.56 6.55
CA SER A 106 -1.04 -17.30 5.45
C SER A 106 -0.50 -16.86 4.08
N CYS A 107 -0.31 -15.55 3.86
CA CYS A 107 0.32 -15.03 2.65
C CYS A 107 1.78 -15.47 2.52
N LYS A 108 2.55 -15.47 3.61
CA LYS A 108 3.96 -15.93 3.59
C LYS A 108 4.07 -17.42 3.24
N GLU A 109 3.21 -18.27 3.81
CA GLU A 109 3.17 -19.71 3.50
C GLU A 109 2.78 -19.95 2.05
N ALA A 110 1.72 -19.27 1.58
CA ALA A 110 1.27 -19.37 0.20
C ALA A 110 2.34 -18.91 -0.80
N ALA A 111 3.05 -17.82 -0.49
CA ALA A 111 4.13 -17.31 -1.31
C ALA A 111 5.31 -18.29 -1.41
N ARG A 112 5.71 -18.92 -0.28
CA ARG A 112 6.72 -20.00 -0.28
C ARG A 112 6.30 -21.18 -1.15
N LYS A 113 5.04 -21.62 -1.01
CA LYS A 113 4.49 -22.74 -1.78
C LYS A 113 4.44 -22.45 -3.27
N GLY A 114 4.00 -21.26 -3.66
CA GLY A 114 3.86 -20.85 -5.06
C GLY A 114 5.14 -20.29 -5.68
N SER A 115 6.25 -20.17 -4.92
CA SER A 115 7.47 -19.47 -5.36
C SER A 115 7.17 -18.03 -5.84
N SER A 116 6.23 -17.39 -5.20
CA SER A 116 5.75 -16.04 -5.47
C SER A 116 6.14 -15.07 -4.35
N LYS A 117 5.75 -13.80 -4.47
CA LYS A 117 6.04 -12.76 -3.47
C LYS A 117 4.88 -11.78 -3.32
N VAL A 118 4.79 -11.17 -2.15
CA VAL A 118 4.08 -9.91 -1.97
C VAL A 118 5.10 -8.78 -2.11
N TYR A 119 4.89 -7.88 -3.04
CA TYR A 119 5.69 -6.68 -3.23
C TYR A 119 4.93 -5.47 -2.70
N ILE A 120 5.37 -4.89 -1.61
CA ILE A 120 4.76 -3.71 -1.01
C ILE A 120 5.35 -2.46 -1.69
N PRO A 121 4.57 -1.71 -2.49
CA PRO A 121 5.04 -0.46 -3.09
C PRO A 121 5.21 0.61 -2.01
N SER A 122 5.96 1.66 -2.31
CA SER A 122 6.14 2.77 -1.36
C SER A 122 4.82 3.47 -0.98
N GLY A 123 3.80 3.35 -1.82
CA GLY A 123 2.50 3.97 -1.55
C GLY A 123 2.58 5.50 -1.56
N ALA A 124 1.99 6.13 -0.55
CA ALA A 124 2.03 7.59 -0.40
C ALA A 124 3.30 8.10 0.32
N VAL A 125 4.26 7.22 0.61
CA VAL A 125 5.49 7.53 1.34
C VAL A 125 6.71 6.88 0.65
N GLY A 126 7.73 6.48 1.41
CA GLY A 126 8.92 5.80 0.89
C GLY A 126 9.96 5.60 1.98
N GLY A 127 11.19 5.24 1.57
CA GLY A 127 12.31 5.08 2.48
C GLY A 127 12.23 3.81 3.35
N PHE A 128 11.39 2.85 3.01
CA PHE A 128 11.25 1.59 3.77
C PHE A 128 12.54 0.79 3.81
N ASP A 129 13.35 0.86 2.78
CA ASP A 129 14.70 0.32 2.70
C ASP A 129 15.60 0.89 3.81
N VAL A 130 15.65 2.21 3.93
CA VAL A 130 16.43 2.91 4.98
C VAL A 130 15.89 2.58 6.37
N LEU A 131 14.56 2.65 6.56
CA LEU A 131 13.91 2.36 7.85
C LEU A 131 14.20 0.92 8.29
N SER A 132 14.08 -0.05 7.39
CA SER A 132 14.37 -1.47 7.64
C SER A 132 15.85 -1.69 7.95
N THR A 133 16.75 -1.07 7.19
CA THR A 133 18.20 -1.16 7.41
C THR A 133 18.58 -0.69 8.81
N ILE A 134 18.03 0.45 9.27
CA ILE A 134 18.30 0.97 10.61
C ILE A 134 17.74 0.03 11.68
N SER A 135 16.54 -0.52 11.46
CA SER A 135 15.90 -1.43 12.40
C SER A 135 16.70 -2.72 12.58
N LEU A 136 17.18 -3.32 11.48
CA LEU A 136 18.05 -4.50 11.50
C LEU A 136 19.38 -4.22 12.21
N MET A 137 19.98 -3.06 11.95
CA MET A 137 21.22 -2.65 12.60
C MET A 137 21.04 -2.51 14.11
N ALA A 138 19.97 -1.88 14.55
CA ALA A 138 19.67 -1.69 15.97
C ALA A 138 19.40 -3.03 16.68
N GLU A 139 18.67 -3.94 16.02
CA GLU A 139 18.40 -5.29 16.54
C GLU A 139 19.70 -6.05 16.84
N VAL A 140 20.61 -6.13 15.86
CA VAL A 140 21.89 -6.85 16.02
C VAL A 140 22.78 -6.19 17.09
N LYS A 141 22.80 -4.87 17.14
CA LYS A 141 23.58 -4.12 18.14
C LYS A 141 22.93 -4.06 19.52
N LYS A 142 21.69 -4.56 19.66
CA LYS A 142 20.87 -4.47 20.88
C LYS A 142 20.71 -3.03 21.37
N GLN A 143 20.54 -2.11 20.43
CA GLN A 143 20.32 -0.68 20.69
C GLN A 143 18.83 -0.40 20.85
N ASP A 144 18.49 0.59 21.67
CA ASP A 144 17.14 1.11 21.70
C ASP A 144 16.79 1.74 20.36
N ILE A 145 15.59 1.44 19.88
CA ILE A 145 15.06 1.98 18.63
C ILE A 145 13.67 2.57 18.85
N LYS A 146 13.45 3.75 18.27
CA LYS A 146 12.14 4.41 18.22
C LYS A 146 11.73 4.54 16.76
N ALA A 147 10.55 4.02 16.43
CA ALA A 147 9.97 4.17 15.12
C ALA A 147 8.57 4.79 15.23
N GLY A 148 8.19 5.60 14.25
CA GLY A 148 6.88 6.22 14.27
C GLY A 148 6.51 6.91 12.97
N ILE A 149 5.20 7.17 12.86
CA ILE A 149 4.62 7.97 11.79
C ILE A 149 3.75 9.08 12.40
N HIS A 150 3.91 10.28 11.88
CA HIS A 150 3.02 11.40 12.14
C HIS A 150 2.32 11.79 10.81
N THR A 151 1.00 11.73 10.80
CA THR A 151 0.18 12.16 9.66
C THR A 151 -0.57 13.43 9.99
N SER A 152 -0.36 14.48 9.18
CA SER A 152 -1.18 15.71 9.21
C SER A 152 -2.15 15.68 8.04
N LYS A 153 -3.43 15.99 8.29
CA LYS A 153 -4.49 15.94 7.27
C LYS A 153 -5.66 16.88 7.58
N GLY A 154 -6.43 17.18 6.54
CA GLY A 154 -7.65 17.96 6.68
C GLY A 154 -8.77 17.18 7.39
N PRO A 155 -9.69 17.88 8.12
CA PRO A 155 -10.77 17.25 8.88
C PRO A 155 -11.74 16.45 8.01
N ASN A 156 -11.93 16.83 6.75
CA ASN A 156 -12.83 16.12 5.84
C ASN A 156 -12.38 14.67 5.56
N SER A 157 -11.07 14.38 5.62
CA SER A 157 -10.54 13.02 5.46
C SER A 157 -10.87 12.11 6.66
N LEU A 158 -11.26 12.69 7.80
CA LEU A 158 -11.64 11.99 9.03
C LEU A 158 -13.15 11.78 9.17
N LYS A 159 -13.97 12.42 8.31
CA LYS A 159 -15.43 12.22 8.33
C LYS A 159 -15.77 10.74 8.27
N ASN A 160 -16.82 10.35 8.98
CA ASN A 160 -17.28 8.97 9.15
C ASN A 160 -16.28 8.05 9.87
N THR A 161 -15.38 8.62 10.68
CA THR A 161 -14.51 7.88 11.58
C THR A 161 -14.75 8.30 13.04
N PRO A 162 -14.38 7.48 14.03
CA PRO A 162 -14.50 7.84 15.44
C PRO A 162 -13.66 9.06 15.87
N LEU A 163 -12.71 9.48 15.03
CA LEU A 163 -11.82 10.60 15.31
C LEU A 163 -12.35 11.95 14.84
N TYR A 164 -13.48 11.95 14.13
CA TYR A 164 -14.07 13.20 13.62
C TYR A 164 -14.90 13.92 14.66
N ASP A 165 -14.70 15.23 14.72
CA ASP A 165 -15.50 16.20 15.47
C ASP A 165 -15.65 17.46 14.62
N GLU A 166 -16.79 18.16 14.72
CA GLU A 166 -17.03 19.43 13.99
C GLU A 166 -16.04 20.54 14.37
N GLU A 167 -15.51 20.56 15.60
CA GLU A 167 -14.47 21.50 16.02
C GLU A 167 -13.21 21.42 15.15
N LEU A 168 -12.94 20.28 14.52
CA LEU A 168 -11.80 20.08 13.64
C LEU A 168 -11.84 20.97 12.39
N GLN A 169 -13.03 21.49 12.02
CA GLN A 169 -13.17 22.41 10.89
C GLN A 169 -12.55 23.79 11.19
N SER A 170 -12.42 24.14 12.46
CA SER A 170 -11.94 25.46 12.90
C SER A 170 -10.65 25.42 13.73
N SER A 171 -10.29 24.26 14.30
CA SER A 171 -9.17 24.13 15.23
C SER A 171 -8.22 23.01 14.85
N LYS A 172 -6.91 23.29 14.92
CA LYS A 172 -5.86 22.24 14.81
C LYS A 172 -5.89 21.39 16.08
N LYS A 173 -5.94 20.06 15.91
CA LYS A 173 -6.01 19.11 17.03
C LYS A 173 -5.26 17.82 16.74
N ASP A 174 -4.51 17.32 17.71
CA ASP A 174 -4.02 15.95 17.70
C ASP A 174 -5.21 15.03 18.03
N VAL A 175 -5.69 14.30 17.03
CA VAL A 175 -6.88 13.47 17.16
C VAL A 175 -6.58 12.03 17.53
N PHE A 176 -5.32 11.62 17.36
CA PHE A 176 -4.85 10.30 17.75
C PHE A 176 -3.38 10.33 18.14
N THR A 177 -3.03 9.61 19.18
CA THR A 177 -1.65 9.27 19.58
C THR A 177 -1.68 7.88 20.23
N GLY A 178 -0.89 6.94 19.73
CA GLY A 178 -0.84 5.56 20.20
C GLY A 178 0.09 4.71 19.35
N SER A 179 -0.10 3.40 19.35
CA SER A 179 0.61 2.50 18.45
C SER A 179 -0.04 2.47 17.06
N THR A 180 0.68 1.97 16.04
CA THR A 180 0.07 1.73 14.72
C THR A 180 -1.02 0.68 14.80
N LYS A 181 -0.94 -0.29 15.72
CA LYS A 181 -1.97 -1.29 15.99
C LYS A 181 -3.27 -0.64 16.51
N ASP A 182 -3.16 0.31 17.43
CA ASP A 182 -4.33 1.05 17.92
C ASP A 182 -4.95 1.91 16.81
N ALA A 183 -4.12 2.53 15.98
CA ALA A 183 -4.59 3.32 14.84
C ALA A 183 -5.43 2.49 13.86
N ILE A 184 -5.04 1.22 13.60
CA ILE A 184 -5.79 0.30 12.74
C ILE A 184 -7.17 0.01 13.32
N SER A 185 -7.25 -0.23 14.62
CA SER A 185 -8.53 -0.54 15.28
C SER A 185 -9.55 0.59 15.14
N LEU A 186 -9.08 1.84 15.09
CA LEU A 186 -9.92 3.04 14.92
C LEU A 186 -10.16 3.42 13.46
N LEU A 187 -9.21 3.15 12.59
CA LEU A 187 -9.20 3.59 11.19
C LEU A 187 -8.84 2.44 10.23
N PRO A 188 -9.61 1.34 10.18
CA PRO A 188 -9.21 0.10 9.49
C PRO A 188 -8.96 0.25 7.98
N THR A 189 -9.47 1.32 7.36
CA THR A 189 -9.34 1.55 5.91
C THR A 189 -8.43 2.73 5.55
N LYS A 190 -7.86 3.45 6.53
CA LYS A 190 -7.15 4.72 6.32
C LYS A 190 -5.72 4.74 6.89
N VAL A 191 -5.14 3.56 7.14
CA VAL A 191 -3.85 3.42 7.83
C VAL A 191 -2.82 2.60 7.05
N ASN A 192 -2.98 2.46 5.74
CA ASN A 192 -2.04 1.70 4.89
C ASN A 192 -0.59 2.15 5.11
N VAL A 193 -0.35 3.47 5.18
CA VAL A 193 0.99 4.04 5.41
C VAL A 193 1.53 3.66 6.79
N ALA A 194 0.70 3.71 7.84
CA ALA A 194 1.12 3.36 9.20
C ALA A 194 1.51 1.87 9.29
N ILE A 195 0.77 1.00 8.62
CA ILE A 195 1.11 -0.43 8.58
C ILE A 195 2.37 -0.68 7.77
N ALA A 196 2.54 -0.05 6.62
CA ALA A 196 3.77 -0.18 5.84
C ALA A 196 4.99 0.27 6.67
N THR A 197 4.87 1.38 7.41
CA THR A 197 5.91 1.86 8.33
C THR A 197 6.20 0.83 9.43
N ALA A 198 5.17 0.27 10.05
CA ALA A 198 5.33 -0.72 11.10
C ALA A 198 5.97 -2.02 10.61
N LEU A 199 5.57 -2.51 9.44
CA LEU A 199 6.13 -3.71 8.82
C LEU A 199 7.59 -3.55 8.41
N SER A 200 8.00 -2.33 8.07
CA SER A 200 9.39 -2.01 7.71
C SER A 200 10.28 -1.67 8.90
N THR A 201 9.74 -1.65 10.12
CA THR A 201 10.47 -1.26 11.33
C THR A 201 10.33 -2.29 12.45
N ILE A 202 9.74 -1.93 13.58
CA ILE A 202 9.69 -2.70 14.83
C ILE A 202 8.32 -3.31 15.12
N GLY A 203 7.49 -3.41 14.11
CA GLY A 203 6.16 -4.02 14.18
C GLY A 203 5.07 -3.09 14.71
N PRO A 204 3.77 -3.50 14.52
CA PRO A 204 2.63 -2.64 14.79
C PRO A 204 2.44 -2.25 16.27
N ASP A 205 2.84 -3.11 17.19
CA ASP A 205 2.72 -2.86 18.63
C ASP A 205 3.71 -1.80 19.14
N ASN A 206 4.90 -1.71 18.52
CA ASN A 206 6.01 -0.89 18.96
C ASN A 206 6.23 0.38 18.13
N THR A 207 5.64 0.47 16.94
CA THR A 207 5.72 1.66 16.08
C THR A 207 4.65 2.65 16.48
N SER A 208 5.05 3.87 16.84
CA SER A 208 4.13 4.94 17.24
C SER A 208 3.38 5.50 16.03
N ALA A 209 2.13 5.92 16.25
CA ALA A 209 1.33 6.63 15.27
C ALA A 209 0.71 7.88 15.90
N LYS A 210 0.79 9.00 15.20
CA LYS A 210 0.16 10.25 15.56
C LYS A 210 -0.61 10.80 14.37
N ILE A 211 -1.83 11.30 14.61
CA ILE A 211 -2.65 11.96 13.58
C ILE A 211 -3.04 13.34 14.09
N THR A 212 -2.75 14.36 13.28
CA THR A 212 -3.13 15.75 13.54
C THR A 212 -4.12 16.20 12.47
N SER A 213 -5.28 16.68 12.89
CA SER A 213 -6.22 17.38 12.01
C SER A 213 -5.87 18.86 11.95
N ILE A 214 -5.79 19.41 10.73
CA ILE A 214 -5.48 20.83 10.50
C ILE A 214 -6.58 21.40 9.60
N PRO A 215 -7.31 22.47 10.02
CA PRO A 215 -8.32 23.11 9.21
C PRO A 215 -7.81 23.50 7.83
N SER A 216 -8.61 23.24 6.81
CA SER A 216 -8.28 23.57 5.41
C SER A 216 -6.98 22.98 4.86
N PHE A 217 -6.36 22.01 5.55
CA PHE A 217 -5.14 21.37 5.09
C PHE A 217 -5.43 20.54 3.83
N PRO A 218 -4.72 20.79 2.71
CA PRO A 218 -4.94 20.06 1.48
C PRO A 218 -4.12 18.75 1.49
N GLY A 219 -4.79 17.64 1.19
CA GLY A 219 -4.13 16.33 1.12
C GLY A 219 -3.69 15.77 2.46
N ASP A 220 -2.64 14.99 2.42
CA ASP A 220 -2.01 14.34 3.57
C ASP A 220 -0.50 14.63 3.60
N ASP A 221 0.04 14.87 4.81
CA ASP A 221 1.46 14.98 5.08
C ASP A 221 1.87 13.84 6.01
N HIS A 222 2.82 13.01 5.56
CA HIS A 222 3.28 11.82 6.26
C HIS A 222 4.76 11.95 6.61
N LYS A 223 5.06 12.02 7.91
CA LYS A 223 6.41 12.07 8.43
C LYS A 223 6.75 10.78 9.16
N LEU A 224 7.63 9.98 8.58
CA LEU A 224 8.16 8.75 9.15
C LEU A 224 9.49 9.04 9.84
N THR A 225 9.69 8.46 11.00
CA THR A 225 10.94 8.64 11.76
C THR A 225 11.39 7.29 12.33
N VAL A 226 12.67 6.99 12.16
CA VAL A 226 13.37 5.94 12.91
C VAL A 226 14.60 6.55 13.56
N GLU A 227 14.79 6.27 14.84
CA GLU A 227 15.89 6.82 15.62
C GLU A 227 16.47 5.73 16.53
N THR A 228 17.79 5.63 16.55
CA THR A 228 18.59 4.79 17.45
C THR A 228 19.85 5.56 17.83
N ASP A 229 20.73 4.97 18.66
CA ASP A 229 21.97 5.63 19.09
C ASP A 229 22.82 6.10 17.90
N GLY A 230 23.01 7.41 17.81
CA GLY A 230 23.84 8.06 16.81
C GLY A 230 23.28 8.07 15.37
N LEU A 231 22.04 7.60 15.16
CA LEU A 231 21.44 7.55 13.83
C LEU A 231 19.96 7.89 13.88
N LYS A 232 19.56 8.79 12.97
CA LYS A 232 18.17 9.17 12.75
C LYS A 232 17.87 9.29 11.28
N ALA A 233 16.79 8.65 10.82
CA ALA A 233 16.23 8.87 9.50
C ALA A 233 14.83 9.50 9.62
N VAL A 234 14.56 10.43 8.71
CA VAL A 234 13.24 11.07 8.56
C VAL A 234 12.87 11.05 7.10
N VAL A 235 11.68 10.52 6.81
CA VAL A 235 11.04 10.61 5.49
C VAL A 235 9.79 11.47 5.66
N ASP A 236 9.70 12.55 4.91
CA ASP A 236 8.65 13.56 5.04
C ASP A 236 8.06 13.82 3.65
N ILE A 237 6.81 13.44 3.43
CA ILE A 237 6.16 13.51 2.11
C ILE A 237 4.76 14.10 2.28
N TRP A 238 4.59 15.28 1.71
CA TRP A 238 3.28 15.87 1.52
C TRP A 238 2.75 15.58 0.11
N SER A 239 1.47 15.23 0.00
CA SER A 239 0.78 15.08 -1.27
C SER A 239 -0.66 15.58 -1.19
N GLU A 240 -1.06 16.40 -2.16
CA GLU A 240 -2.43 16.90 -2.23
C GLU A 240 -3.43 15.79 -2.59
N LYS A 241 -3.00 14.81 -3.38
CA LYS A 241 -3.82 13.70 -3.87
C LYS A 241 -3.13 12.35 -3.64
N SER A 242 -3.94 11.30 -3.62
CA SER A 242 -3.45 9.92 -3.45
C SER A 242 -2.75 9.32 -4.67
N ASP A 243 -2.61 10.06 -5.76
CA ASP A 243 -2.08 9.59 -7.05
C ASP A 243 -0.67 8.96 -6.93
N ILE A 244 0.16 9.50 -6.03
CA ILE A 244 1.50 8.99 -5.75
C ILE A 244 1.49 7.50 -5.39
N ALA A 245 0.42 7.01 -4.73
CA ALA A 245 0.32 5.60 -4.37
C ALA A 245 0.22 4.70 -5.63
N ALA A 246 -0.56 5.09 -6.63
CA ALA A 246 -0.62 4.35 -7.89
C ALA A 246 0.68 4.47 -8.70
N TRP A 247 1.31 5.65 -8.70
CA TRP A 247 2.61 5.85 -9.34
C TRP A 247 3.72 5.03 -8.69
N SER A 248 3.64 4.75 -7.39
CA SER A 248 4.58 3.85 -6.71
C SER A 248 4.49 2.40 -7.23
N VAL A 249 3.28 1.95 -7.62
CA VAL A 249 3.10 0.65 -8.28
C VAL A 249 3.76 0.64 -9.66
N VAL A 250 3.59 1.71 -10.43
CA VAL A 250 4.25 1.85 -11.75
C VAL A 250 5.77 1.85 -11.60
N ALA A 251 6.29 2.58 -10.62
CA ALA A 251 7.72 2.63 -10.33
C ALA A 251 8.26 1.24 -9.92
N LEU A 252 7.54 0.53 -9.04
CA LEU A 252 7.89 -0.83 -8.62
C LEU A 252 7.92 -1.81 -9.80
N LEU A 253 6.89 -1.84 -10.65
CA LEU A 253 6.88 -2.70 -11.83
C LEU A 253 8.04 -2.39 -12.77
N ARG A 254 8.36 -1.12 -13.00
CA ARG A 254 9.52 -0.74 -13.80
C ARG A 254 10.82 -1.21 -13.18
N ASN A 255 10.97 -1.05 -11.87
CA ASN A 255 12.14 -1.48 -11.13
C ASN A 255 12.34 -3.00 -11.25
N LEU A 256 11.28 -3.80 -11.05
CA LEU A 256 11.30 -5.27 -11.17
C LEU A 256 11.59 -5.79 -12.59
N SER A 257 11.64 -4.95 -13.58
CA SER A 257 11.98 -5.29 -14.97
C SER A 257 13.22 -4.57 -15.48
N SER A 258 13.91 -3.82 -14.63
CA SER A 258 15.14 -3.11 -14.93
C SER A 258 16.37 -3.99 -14.66
N GLU A 259 17.45 -3.76 -15.38
CA GLU A 259 18.76 -4.36 -15.12
C GLU A 259 19.46 -3.70 -13.92
N ILE A 260 19.00 -2.54 -13.47
CA ILE A 260 19.45 -1.85 -12.25
C ILE A 260 18.24 -1.64 -11.38
N GLU A 261 18.19 -2.32 -10.24
CA GLU A 261 17.09 -2.28 -9.30
C GLU A 261 17.41 -1.39 -8.09
N PHE A 262 16.41 -0.64 -7.63
CA PHE A 262 16.45 0.11 -6.38
C PHE A 262 15.50 -0.57 -5.38
N PHE A 263 15.94 -0.76 -4.14
CA PHE A 263 15.16 -1.38 -3.06
C PHE A 263 15.42 -0.72 -1.70
#